data_157a7c74e0b7741d8e95480bf6c7390c
#
_entry.id   157a7c74e0b7741d8e95480bf6c7390c
#
_cell.length_a   1.000
_cell.length_b   1.000
_cell.length_c   1.000
_cell.angle_alpha   90.00
_cell.angle_beta   90.00
_cell.angle_gamma   90.00
#
_symmetry.space_group_name_H-M   'P 1'
#
loop_
_entity.id
_entity.type
_entity.pdbx_description
1 polymer ?
#
loop_
_entity_poly.entity_id
_entity_poly.type
_entity_poly.pdbx_seq_one_letter_code
_entity_poly.pdbx_strand_id
1 'polypeptide(L)'
;MNRDSVIDATHLPSSDPSAWASILLEALPYIQKFMGKCVVVKYGGNVLGDRVDPKEEIDQELDSFAEDIVLLHSVGILPVVVHGGGPQIDDWLNRIGKVSTFLNGLRVTDAETLEVVKMVLLGKLNPSIVQAINRHGAKGVGVSGLDSSLIVATKAKGDIGFVGDIESINPEIILSILKDGLIPVVATIGADSQGQGYNINADFGAAELAAAIGAEKLVYMTNVEGVRRKVDDPNTLIHRMQPGELEVLLSTDTIQGGMRPKLQSALSASKSGVSSVHILDGRIPHAILLEMLTDRGIGTMITEDVVDK
;
A
#
# COMPACT_ATOMS: atom_id res chain seq x y z
N MET A 1 -25.89 24.13 -5.40
CA MET A 1 -24.82 23.11 -5.61
C MET A 1 -23.90 23.67 -6.68
N ASN A 2 -22.93 24.48 -6.27
CA ASN A 2 -21.96 25.07 -7.19
C ASN A 2 -20.83 24.08 -7.42
N ARG A 3 -20.70 23.61 -8.65
CA ARG A 3 -19.55 22.83 -9.15
C ARG A 3 -18.56 23.78 -9.82
N ASP A 4 -18.05 24.73 -9.10
CA ASP A 4 -16.95 25.57 -9.57
C ASP A 4 -15.77 25.42 -8.61
N SER A 5 -15.22 24.17 -8.51
CA SER A 5 -13.83 24.03 -8.12
C SER A 5 -13.00 24.48 -9.32
N VAL A 6 -12.61 25.74 -9.32
CA VAL A 6 -11.66 26.30 -10.27
C VAL A 6 -10.37 25.48 -10.12
N ILE A 7 -10.08 24.61 -11.09
CA ILE A 7 -8.76 24.03 -11.25
C ILE A 7 -7.81 25.23 -11.44
N ASP A 8 -6.89 25.41 -10.52
CA ASP A 8 -5.87 26.45 -10.62
C ASP A 8 -5.00 26.15 -11.85
N ALA A 9 -5.25 26.87 -12.94
CA ALA A 9 -4.60 26.67 -14.23
C ALA A 9 -3.09 27.01 -14.22
N THR A 10 -2.52 27.45 -13.09
CA THR A 10 -1.11 27.86 -13.00
C THR A 10 -0.12 26.69 -13.00
N HIS A 11 -0.59 25.45 -12.84
CA HIS A 11 0.24 24.22 -12.86
C HIS A 11 0.04 23.34 -14.10
N LEU A 12 -0.68 23.80 -15.12
CA LEU A 12 -0.91 23.02 -16.33
C LEU A 12 0.36 23.02 -17.21
N PRO A 13 0.86 21.84 -17.63
CA PRO A 13 2.14 21.74 -18.37
C PRO A 13 2.12 22.35 -19.77
N SER A 14 0.97 22.68 -20.32
CA SER A 14 0.83 23.44 -21.57
C SER A 14 -0.57 24.02 -21.69
N SER A 15 -0.68 25.20 -22.32
CA SER A 15 -1.96 25.80 -22.72
C SER A 15 -2.50 25.22 -24.05
N ASP A 16 -1.82 24.23 -24.63
CA ASP A 16 -2.20 23.60 -25.89
C ASP A 16 -3.21 22.47 -25.65
N PRO A 17 -4.47 22.60 -26.11
CA PRO A 17 -5.48 21.54 -25.98
C PRO A 17 -5.07 20.22 -26.62
N SER A 18 -4.21 20.23 -27.65
CA SER A 18 -3.76 19.02 -28.33
C SER A 18 -2.81 18.18 -27.46
N ALA A 19 -2.01 18.83 -26.60
CA ALA A 19 -1.16 18.15 -25.66
C ALA A 19 -1.97 17.37 -24.59
N TRP A 20 -3.08 17.94 -24.12
CA TRP A 20 -3.99 17.27 -23.20
C TRP A 20 -4.66 16.05 -23.82
N ALA A 21 -5.13 16.18 -25.08
CA ALA A 21 -5.70 15.05 -25.80
C ALA A 21 -4.68 13.92 -25.97
N SER A 22 -3.42 14.25 -26.25
CA SER A 22 -2.34 13.26 -26.40
C SER A 22 -2.07 12.51 -25.10
N ILE A 23 -2.00 13.20 -23.95
CA ILE A 23 -1.81 12.58 -22.63
C ILE A 23 -2.94 11.61 -22.31
N LEU A 24 -4.20 12.01 -22.55
CA LEU A 24 -5.35 11.14 -22.30
C LEU A 24 -5.36 9.91 -23.22
N LEU A 25 -4.96 10.08 -24.50
CA LEU A 25 -4.85 8.97 -25.44
C LEU A 25 -3.70 8.02 -25.10
N GLU A 26 -2.61 8.51 -24.51
CA GLU A 26 -1.51 7.68 -24.03
C GLU A 26 -1.93 6.82 -22.82
N ALA A 27 -2.74 7.35 -21.91
CA ALA A 27 -3.25 6.62 -20.76
C ALA A 27 -4.35 5.59 -21.11
N LEU A 28 -5.08 5.80 -22.22
CA LEU A 28 -6.27 5.00 -22.58
C LEU A 28 -6.02 3.48 -22.67
N PRO A 29 -4.95 2.96 -23.29
CA PRO A 29 -4.67 1.53 -23.35
C PRO A 29 -4.50 0.91 -21.94
N TYR A 30 -3.88 1.63 -21.01
CA TYR A 30 -3.69 1.17 -19.64
C TYR A 30 -5.01 1.15 -18.88
N ILE A 31 -5.84 2.20 -19.02
CA ILE A 31 -7.19 2.24 -18.44
C ILE A 31 -8.01 1.04 -18.93
N GLN A 32 -8.03 0.79 -20.24
CA GLN A 32 -8.76 -0.34 -20.83
C GLN A 32 -8.24 -1.69 -20.34
N LYS A 33 -6.92 -1.84 -20.17
CA LYS A 33 -6.28 -3.06 -19.67
C LYS A 33 -6.69 -3.38 -18.24
N PHE A 34 -6.78 -2.36 -17.38
CA PHE A 34 -7.01 -2.54 -15.95
C PHE A 34 -8.45 -2.28 -15.50
N MET A 35 -9.34 -1.85 -16.38
CA MET A 35 -10.77 -1.67 -16.09
C MET A 35 -11.37 -2.99 -15.58
N GLY A 36 -12.06 -2.94 -14.42
CA GLY A 36 -12.64 -4.10 -13.75
C GLY A 36 -11.64 -4.99 -13.02
N LYS A 37 -10.35 -4.66 -13.03
CA LYS A 37 -9.30 -5.41 -12.32
C LYS A 37 -9.08 -4.86 -10.92
N CYS A 38 -8.85 -5.78 -9.96
CA CYS A 38 -8.47 -5.40 -8.61
C CYS A 38 -6.99 -5.00 -8.57
N VAL A 39 -6.71 -3.89 -7.90
CA VAL A 39 -5.35 -3.39 -7.63
C VAL A 39 -5.22 -3.12 -6.15
N VAL A 40 -4.34 -3.87 -5.49
CA VAL A 40 -4.04 -3.64 -4.07
C VAL A 40 -2.93 -2.61 -3.96
N VAL A 41 -3.17 -1.54 -3.21
CA VAL A 41 -2.17 -0.50 -2.94
C VAL A 41 -1.86 -0.49 -1.45
N LYS A 42 -0.65 -0.90 -1.10
CA LYS A 42 -0.17 -0.81 0.27
C LYS A 42 0.42 0.56 0.53
N TYR A 43 -0.23 1.32 1.39
CA TYR A 43 0.21 2.64 1.83
C TYR A 43 1.09 2.51 3.09
N GLY A 44 2.38 2.86 2.97
CA GLY A 44 3.36 2.72 4.05
C GLY A 44 3.27 3.86 5.05
N GLY A 45 3.45 3.59 6.34
CA GLY A 45 3.45 4.61 7.38
C GLY A 45 4.58 5.65 7.25
N ASN A 46 5.66 5.32 6.54
CA ASN A 46 6.75 6.27 6.24
C ASN A 46 6.43 7.25 5.10
N VAL A 47 5.32 7.03 4.39
CA VAL A 47 4.78 7.95 3.37
C VAL A 47 3.75 8.88 4.01
N LEU A 48 3.09 8.45 5.10
CA LEU A 48 2.34 9.32 5.98
C LEU A 48 3.37 10.18 6.74
N GLY A 49 3.56 11.44 6.35
CA GLY A 49 4.52 12.34 6.96
C GLY A 49 4.52 12.29 8.49
N ASP A 50 5.70 12.33 9.09
CA ASP A 50 5.87 12.38 10.56
C ASP A 50 5.32 13.67 11.18
N ARG A 51 4.86 14.60 10.34
CA ARG A 51 4.44 15.94 10.72
C ARG A 51 3.07 16.26 10.12
N VAL A 52 2.04 15.90 10.85
CA VAL A 52 0.89 16.80 10.84
C VAL A 52 1.36 18.03 11.62
N ASP A 53 1.88 19.05 10.92
CA ASP A 53 1.99 20.39 11.53
C ASP A 53 0.57 20.72 12.01
N PRO A 54 0.36 21.01 13.32
CA PRO A 54 -0.97 21.33 13.81
C PRO A 54 -1.60 22.55 13.11
N LYS A 55 -0.85 23.22 12.24
CA LYS A 55 -1.27 24.37 11.43
C LYS A 55 -1.62 24.02 9.98
N GLU A 56 -1.23 22.85 9.48
CA GLU A 56 -1.66 22.36 8.16
C GLU A 56 -2.89 21.49 8.35
N GLU A 57 -4.03 21.97 7.88
CA GLU A 57 -5.32 21.27 7.97
C GLU A 57 -5.37 20.01 7.09
N ILE A 58 -4.46 19.85 6.12
CA ILE A 58 -4.44 18.75 5.15
C ILE A 58 -3.02 18.22 5.01
N ASP A 59 -2.85 16.91 5.22
CA ASP A 59 -1.63 16.18 4.86
C ASP A 59 -1.56 16.05 3.34
N GLN A 60 -0.65 16.78 2.70
CA GLN A 60 -0.53 16.86 1.24
C GLN A 60 -0.17 15.51 0.61
N GLU A 61 0.64 14.69 1.28
CA GLU A 61 1.02 13.37 0.78
C GLU A 61 -0.18 12.42 0.79
N LEU A 62 -0.96 12.45 1.87
CA LEU A 62 -2.19 11.66 1.97
C LEU A 62 -3.26 12.16 0.98
N ASP A 63 -3.33 13.46 0.75
CA ASP A 63 -4.31 14.04 -0.18
C ASP A 63 -4.01 13.65 -1.63
N SER A 64 -2.75 13.78 -2.07
CA SER A 64 -2.29 13.32 -3.39
C SER A 64 -2.50 11.81 -3.59
N PHE A 65 -2.21 11.01 -2.55
CA PHE A 65 -2.51 9.58 -2.57
C PHE A 65 -4.00 9.31 -2.77
N ALA A 66 -4.86 10.02 -2.05
CA ALA A 66 -6.31 9.85 -2.14
C ALA A 66 -6.84 10.23 -3.53
N GLU A 67 -6.31 11.29 -4.14
CA GLU A 67 -6.62 11.67 -5.53
C GLU A 67 -6.29 10.54 -6.51
N ASP A 68 -5.11 9.92 -6.39
CA ASP A 68 -4.70 8.80 -7.23
C ASP A 68 -5.69 7.62 -7.11
N ILE A 69 -6.04 7.24 -5.87
CA ILE A 69 -6.98 6.15 -5.62
C ILE A 69 -8.36 6.45 -6.20
N VAL A 70 -8.84 7.68 -6.03
CA VAL A 70 -10.14 8.12 -6.58
C VAL A 70 -10.14 8.15 -8.09
N LEU A 71 -9.03 8.58 -8.71
CA LEU A 71 -8.90 8.56 -10.18
C LEU A 71 -8.95 7.11 -10.69
N LEU A 72 -8.17 6.19 -10.11
CA LEU A 72 -8.20 4.78 -10.49
C LEU A 72 -9.63 4.21 -10.40
N HIS A 73 -10.33 4.48 -9.30
CA HIS A 73 -11.71 4.05 -9.12
C HIS A 73 -12.65 4.67 -10.16
N SER A 74 -12.48 5.96 -10.48
CA SER A 74 -13.34 6.69 -11.43
C SER A 74 -13.20 6.20 -12.87
N VAL A 75 -12.04 5.63 -13.24
CA VAL A 75 -11.83 5.01 -14.55
C VAL A 75 -12.17 3.51 -14.57
N GLY A 76 -12.80 3.00 -13.51
CA GLY A 76 -13.32 1.63 -13.45
C GLY A 76 -12.31 0.58 -13.00
N ILE A 77 -11.15 0.97 -12.49
CA ILE A 77 -10.23 0.08 -11.76
C ILE A 77 -10.78 -0.13 -10.35
N LEU A 78 -10.53 -1.28 -9.74
CA LEU A 78 -11.02 -1.63 -8.40
C LEU A 78 -9.88 -1.55 -7.36
N PRO A 79 -9.60 -0.35 -6.79
CA PRO A 79 -8.53 -0.20 -5.82
C PRO A 79 -8.93 -0.74 -4.44
N VAL A 80 -7.99 -1.42 -3.79
CA VAL A 80 -8.05 -1.84 -2.39
C VAL A 80 -6.85 -1.24 -1.67
N VAL A 81 -7.08 -0.42 -0.67
CA VAL A 81 -6.01 0.19 0.12
C VAL A 81 -5.71 -0.69 1.33
N VAL A 82 -4.43 -1.02 1.53
CA VAL A 82 -3.95 -1.69 2.76
C VAL A 82 -2.96 -0.77 3.44
N HIS A 83 -3.09 -0.55 4.73
CA HIS A 83 -2.17 0.34 5.43
C HIS A 83 -1.59 -0.28 6.70
N GLY A 84 -0.36 0.13 7.02
CA GLY A 84 0.25 -0.02 8.33
C GLY A 84 0.26 1.32 9.06
N GLY A 85 1.23 1.51 9.98
CA GLY A 85 1.34 2.75 10.75
C GLY A 85 2.54 2.75 11.68
N GLY A 86 3.68 2.20 11.24
CA GLY A 86 4.87 2.05 12.07
C GLY A 86 5.29 3.33 12.78
N PRO A 87 5.58 4.44 12.07
CA PRO A 87 5.99 5.71 12.68
C PRO A 87 4.95 6.29 13.64
N GLN A 88 3.67 6.22 13.29
CA GLN A 88 2.59 6.75 14.12
C GLN A 88 2.40 5.92 15.41
N ILE A 89 2.61 4.61 15.32
CA ILE A 89 2.65 3.72 16.50
C ILE A 89 3.85 4.10 17.39
N ASP A 90 5.04 4.34 16.79
CA ASP A 90 6.23 4.75 17.52
C ASP A 90 6.02 6.07 18.24
N ASP A 91 5.42 7.06 17.59
CA ASP A 91 5.08 8.34 18.18
C ASP A 91 4.17 8.16 19.42
N TRP A 92 3.12 7.36 19.31
CA TRP A 92 2.22 7.11 20.44
C TRP A 92 2.86 6.31 21.55
N LEU A 93 3.69 5.30 21.27
CA LEU A 93 4.44 4.56 22.27
C LEU A 93 5.41 5.48 23.01
N ASN A 94 6.12 6.35 22.28
CA ASN A 94 7.02 7.34 22.89
C ASN A 94 6.28 8.31 23.82
N ARG A 95 5.07 8.76 23.48
CA ARG A 95 4.24 9.64 24.34
C ARG A 95 3.85 8.99 25.66
N ILE A 96 3.71 7.66 25.70
CA ILE A 96 3.46 6.93 26.96
C ILE A 96 4.75 6.42 27.61
N GLY A 97 5.92 6.86 27.13
CA GLY A 97 7.22 6.49 27.70
C GLY A 97 7.72 5.11 27.34
N LYS A 98 7.18 4.50 26.27
CA LYS A 98 7.54 3.15 25.82
C LYS A 98 8.35 3.19 24.53
N VAL A 99 9.48 2.48 24.53
CA VAL A 99 10.37 2.40 23.36
C VAL A 99 10.02 1.15 22.55
N SER A 100 9.84 1.34 21.24
CA SER A 100 9.63 0.22 20.31
C SER A 100 10.90 -0.60 20.16
N THR A 101 10.74 -1.91 20.15
CA THR A 101 11.81 -2.87 19.81
C THR A 101 11.41 -3.69 18.59
N PHE A 102 12.39 -4.09 17.79
CA PHE A 102 12.18 -4.84 16.57
C PHE A 102 13.07 -6.09 16.56
N LEU A 103 12.51 -7.19 16.08
CA LEU A 103 13.25 -8.42 15.83
C LEU A 103 12.98 -8.85 14.37
N ASN A 104 14.03 -8.97 13.58
CA ASN A 104 13.95 -9.34 12.15
C ASN A 104 12.97 -8.45 11.33
N GLY A 105 12.88 -7.15 11.66
CA GLY A 105 11.99 -6.21 10.99
C GLY A 105 10.53 -6.25 11.48
N LEU A 106 10.19 -7.12 12.43
CA LEU A 106 8.87 -7.19 13.08
C LEU A 106 8.91 -6.47 14.43
N ARG A 107 7.87 -5.68 14.73
CA ARG A 107 7.74 -4.99 16.02
C ARG A 107 7.41 -5.98 17.12
N VAL A 108 8.25 -6.08 18.14
CA VAL A 108 7.92 -6.80 19.37
C VAL A 108 6.68 -6.15 19.99
N THR A 109 5.61 -6.91 20.14
CA THR A 109 4.28 -6.40 20.47
C THR A 109 3.76 -7.09 21.73
N ASP A 110 4.02 -6.51 22.90
CA ASP A 110 3.38 -6.95 24.14
C ASP A 110 1.91 -6.49 24.21
N ALA A 111 1.19 -6.81 25.28
CA ALA A 111 -0.23 -6.51 25.42
C ALA A 111 -0.53 -5.01 25.30
N GLU A 112 0.24 -4.17 26.00
CA GLU A 112 0.08 -2.71 25.97
C GLU A 112 0.41 -2.13 24.57
N THR A 113 1.47 -2.63 23.93
CA THR A 113 1.81 -2.26 22.56
C THR A 113 0.71 -2.65 21.59
N LEU A 114 0.08 -3.83 21.75
CA LEU A 114 -1.03 -4.24 20.91
C LEU A 114 -2.24 -3.29 21.03
N GLU A 115 -2.54 -2.82 22.24
CA GLU A 115 -3.63 -1.84 22.43
C GLU A 115 -3.30 -0.51 21.71
N VAL A 116 -2.07 -0.02 21.80
CA VAL A 116 -1.64 1.17 21.05
C VAL A 116 -1.74 0.94 19.54
N VAL A 117 -1.28 -0.22 19.06
CA VAL A 117 -1.38 -0.59 17.63
C VAL A 117 -2.83 -0.55 17.17
N LYS A 118 -3.77 -1.16 17.90
CA LYS A 118 -5.20 -1.12 17.58
C LYS A 118 -5.74 0.31 17.57
N MET A 119 -5.48 1.10 18.62
CA MET A 119 -5.95 2.50 18.69
C MET A 119 -5.44 3.33 17.52
N VAL A 120 -4.17 3.21 17.17
CA VAL A 120 -3.55 4.00 16.10
C VAL A 120 -4.06 3.55 14.73
N LEU A 121 -4.06 2.26 14.45
CA LEU A 121 -4.46 1.77 13.14
C LEU A 121 -5.96 1.97 12.89
N LEU A 122 -6.81 1.61 13.86
CA LEU A 122 -8.26 1.60 13.68
C LEU A 122 -8.90 2.96 14.00
N GLY A 123 -8.39 3.67 15.01
CA GLY A 123 -9.00 4.92 15.49
C GLY A 123 -8.42 6.19 14.85
N LYS A 124 -7.20 6.12 14.31
CA LYS A 124 -6.54 7.30 13.73
C LYS A 124 -6.30 7.14 12.23
N LEU A 125 -5.47 6.18 11.83
CA LEU A 125 -4.99 6.11 10.44
C LEU A 125 -6.06 5.67 9.46
N ASN A 126 -6.78 4.60 9.75
CA ASN A 126 -7.85 4.11 8.89
C ASN A 126 -8.91 5.18 8.61
N PRO A 127 -9.50 5.85 9.62
CA PRO A 127 -10.44 6.95 9.37
C PRO A 127 -9.84 8.12 8.62
N SER A 128 -8.56 8.47 8.81
CA SER A 128 -7.92 9.57 8.09
C SER A 128 -7.80 9.28 6.60
N ILE A 129 -7.41 8.05 6.22
CA ILE A 129 -7.33 7.62 4.82
C ILE A 129 -8.74 7.61 4.18
N VAL A 130 -9.73 7.06 4.89
CA VAL A 130 -11.13 7.05 4.44
C VAL A 130 -11.66 8.47 4.20
N GLN A 131 -11.37 9.40 5.11
CA GLN A 131 -11.79 10.80 4.98
C GLN A 131 -11.10 11.48 3.79
N ALA A 132 -9.81 11.22 3.56
CA ALA A 132 -9.08 11.74 2.41
C ALA A 132 -9.73 11.28 1.09
N ILE A 133 -9.99 9.98 0.94
CA ILE A 133 -10.69 9.42 -0.23
C ILE A 133 -12.08 10.07 -0.40
N ASN A 134 -12.83 10.22 0.69
CA ASN A 134 -14.20 10.77 0.63
C ASN A 134 -14.23 12.26 0.26
N ARG A 135 -13.20 13.03 0.60
CA ARG A 135 -13.06 14.44 0.16
C ARG A 135 -13.01 14.58 -1.35
N HIS A 136 -12.39 13.62 -2.05
CA HIS A 136 -12.28 13.61 -3.51
C HIS A 136 -13.47 12.96 -4.24
N GLY A 137 -14.59 12.71 -3.53
CA GLY A 137 -15.87 12.33 -4.12
C GLY A 137 -16.09 10.83 -4.30
N ALA A 138 -15.14 9.98 -3.91
CA ALA A 138 -15.35 8.54 -3.82
C ALA A 138 -15.93 8.13 -2.47
N LYS A 139 -16.22 6.83 -2.29
CA LYS A 139 -16.78 6.27 -1.08
C LYS A 139 -15.84 5.24 -0.47
N GLY A 140 -14.90 5.69 0.34
CA GLY A 140 -14.01 4.84 1.12
C GLY A 140 -14.73 4.18 2.28
N VAL A 141 -14.45 2.91 2.52
CA VAL A 141 -14.96 2.13 3.66
C VAL A 141 -13.79 1.54 4.43
N GLY A 142 -13.66 1.94 5.71
CA GLY A 142 -12.64 1.41 6.60
C GLY A 142 -13.04 0.06 7.16
N VAL A 143 -12.14 -0.90 7.07
CA VAL A 143 -12.25 -2.23 7.69
C VAL A 143 -10.89 -2.63 8.29
N SER A 144 -10.93 -3.61 9.18
CA SER A 144 -9.72 -4.25 9.70
C SER A 144 -9.73 -5.74 9.39
N GLY A 145 -8.59 -6.38 9.56
CA GLY A 145 -8.54 -7.84 9.44
C GLY A 145 -9.40 -8.60 10.46
N LEU A 146 -9.89 -7.92 11.51
CA LEU A 146 -10.83 -8.49 12.49
C LEU A 146 -12.27 -8.59 11.93
N ASP A 147 -12.65 -7.68 11.00
CA ASP A 147 -14.00 -7.59 10.48
C ASP A 147 -14.29 -8.79 9.58
N SER A 148 -15.38 -9.48 9.85
CA SER A 148 -15.76 -10.74 9.16
C SER A 148 -14.64 -11.79 9.12
N SER A 149 -13.74 -11.79 10.11
CA SER A 149 -12.56 -12.67 10.14
C SER A 149 -11.73 -12.56 8.83
N LEU A 150 -11.58 -11.35 8.31
CA LEU A 150 -10.86 -11.09 7.06
C LEU A 150 -9.42 -11.63 7.11
N ILE A 151 -8.71 -11.41 8.24
CA ILE A 151 -7.36 -11.95 8.46
C ILE A 151 -7.39 -12.91 9.65
N VAL A 152 -7.38 -14.20 9.36
CA VAL A 152 -7.17 -15.23 10.37
C VAL A 152 -5.68 -15.39 10.59
N ALA A 153 -5.24 -15.30 11.85
CA ALA A 153 -3.83 -15.31 12.20
C ALA A 153 -3.55 -16.24 13.38
N THR A 154 -2.34 -16.75 13.41
CA THR A 154 -1.80 -17.49 14.56
C THR A 154 -0.62 -16.72 15.16
N LYS A 155 -0.29 -16.99 16.42
CA LYS A 155 0.87 -16.37 17.07
C LYS A 155 2.16 -16.69 16.30
N ALA A 156 2.88 -15.65 15.88
CA ALA A 156 4.15 -15.82 15.18
C ALA A 156 5.20 -16.49 16.07
N LYS A 157 6.14 -17.18 15.45
CA LYS A 157 7.22 -17.87 16.14
C LYS A 157 8.21 -16.87 16.75
N GLY A 158 8.75 -17.21 17.92
CA GLY A 158 9.73 -16.39 18.63
C GLY A 158 9.12 -15.60 19.78
N ASP A 159 9.99 -14.89 20.52
CA ASP A 159 9.58 -14.05 21.66
C ASP A 159 9.28 -12.62 21.19
N ILE A 160 8.26 -12.46 20.36
CA ILE A 160 7.82 -11.18 19.79
C ILE A 160 6.39 -10.79 20.20
N GLY A 161 5.85 -11.48 21.21
CA GLY A 161 4.55 -11.16 21.81
C GLY A 161 3.36 -11.47 20.92
N PHE A 162 2.48 -10.48 20.72
CA PHE A 162 1.24 -10.57 19.93
C PHE A 162 1.46 -10.15 18.46
N VAL A 163 2.49 -10.65 17.85
CA VAL A 163 2.69 -10.61 16.40
C VAL A 163 2.04 -11.85 15.80
N GLY A 164 1.34 -11.69 14.69
CA GLY A 164 0.65 -12.80 14.01
C GLY A 164 1.26 -13.15 12.67
N ASP A 165 1.35 -14.47 12.41
CA ASP A 165 1.51 -15.03 11.09
C ASP A 165 0.11 -15.25 10.49
N ILE A 166 -0.09 -14.89 9.23
CA ILE A 166 -1.37 -15.05 8.54
C ILE A 166 -1.57 -16.54 8.24
N GLU A 167 -2.66 -17.10 8.72
CA GLU A 167 -3.06 -18.48 8.46
C GLU A 167 -3.94 -18.53 7.20
N SER A 168 -4.90 -17.62 7.08
CA SER A 168 -5.77 -17.50 5.92
C SER A 168 -6.38 -16.10 5.80
N ILE A 169 -6.82 -15.75 4.58
CA ILE A 169 -7.60 -14.55 4.28
C ILE A 169 -9.00 -14.99 3.85
N ASN A 170 -10.04 -14.38 4.45
CA ASN A 170 -11.42 -14.51 4.02
C ASN A 170 -11.85 -13.24 3.25
N PRO A 171 -11.77 -13.25 1.91
CA PRO A 171 -11.90 -12.02 1.12
C PRO A 171 -13.34 -11.57 0.90
N GLU A 172 -14.35 -12.28 1.39
CA GLU A 172 -15.77 -12.04 1.05
C GLU A 172 -16.23 -10.61 1.35
N ILE A 173 -15.81 -10.03 2.50
CA ILE A 173 -16.17 -8.66 2.83
C ILE A 173 -15.57 -7.65 1.85
N ILE A 174 -14.32 -7.85 1.43
CA ILE A 174 -13.65 -6.97 0.46
C ILE A 174 -14.32 -7.04 -0.89
N LEU A 175 -14.63 -8.25 -1.37
CA LEU A 175 -15.33 -8.46 -2.64
C LEU A 175 -16.74 -7.86 -2.62
N SER A 176 -17.43 -7.91 -1.48
CA SER A 176 -18.76 -7.28 -1.30
C SER A 176 -18.65 -5.75 -1.37
N ILE A 177 -17.68 -5.15 -0.69
CA ILE A 177 -17.44 -3.69 -0.72
C ILE A 177 -17.12 -3.24 -2.16
N LEU A 178 -16.24 -3.95 -2.87
CA LEU A 178 -15.89 -3.64 -4.26
C LEU A 178 -17.10 -3.76 -5.20
N LYS A 179 -17.92 -4.80 -5.02
CA LYS A 179 -19.15 -5.02 -5.81
C LYS A 179 -20.15 -3.87 -5.68
N ASP A 180 -20.21 -3.25 -4.50
CA ASP A 180 -21.08 -2.10 -4.25
C ASP A 180 -20.48 -0.76 -4.73
N GLY A 181 -19.33 -0.81 -5.44
CA GLY A 181 -18.66 0.37 -5.98
C GLY A 181 -18.01 1.24 -4.90
N LEU A 182 -17.57 0.62 -3.80
CA LEU A 182 -16.91 1.28 -2.70
C LEU A 182 -15.41 0.90 -2.68
N ILE A 183 -14.60 1.72 -2.02
CA ILE A 183 -13.15 1.52 -1.90
C ILE A 183 -12.82 1.01 -0.50
N PRO A 184 -12.42 -0.28 -0.33
CA PRO A 184 -12.03 -0.80 0.97
C PRO A 184 -10.65 -0.26 1.39
N VAL A 185 -10.57 0.18 2.66
CA VAL A 185 -9.34 0.61 3.33
C VAL A 185 -9.08 -0.32 4.50
N VAL A 186 -8.04 -1.15 4.40
CA VAL A 186 -7.81 -2.28 5.30
C VAL A 186 -6.67 -1.99 6.27
N ALA A 187 -6.97 -2.04 7.56
CA ALA A 187 -5.97 -2.01 8.63
C ALA A 187 -5.49 -3.44 8.97
N THR A 188 -4.18 -3.63 9.08
CA THR A 188 -3.56 -4.96 9.20
C THR A 188 -3.47 -5.43 10.65
N ILE A 189 -4.62 -5.78 11.22
CA ILE A 189 -4.75 -6.51 12.49
C ILE A 189 -5.51 -7.79 12.19
N GLY A 190 -5.03 -8.94 12.65
CA GLY A 190 -5.72 -10.22 12.51
C GLY A 190 -6.12 -10.79 13.86
N ALA A 191 -6.89 -11.88 13.86
CA ALA A 191 -7.22 -12.63 15.06
C ALA A 191 -7.18 -14.13 14.81
N ASP A 192 -7.01 -14.90 15.89
CA ASP A 192 -7.21 -16.35 15.86
C ASP A 192 -8.68 -16.72 16.05
N SER A 193 -8.97 -18.01 16.00
CA SER A 193 -10.32 -18.56 16.16
C SER A 193 -10.92 -18.34 17.55
N GLN A 194 -10.12 -17.89 18.53
CA GLN A 194 -10.56 -17.58 19.89
C GLN A 194 -10.76 -16.09 20.12
N GLY A 195 -10.50 -15.27 19.08
CA GLY A 195 -10.65 -13.81 19.12
C GLY A 195 -9.42 -13.07 19.69
N GLN A 196 -8.29 -13.76 19.91
CA GLN A 196 -7.05 -13.11 20.28
C GLN A 196 -6.53 -12.31 19.08
N GLY A 197 -6.42 -10.99 19.23
CA GLY A 197 -5.90 -10.10 18.21
C GLY A 197 -4.37 -10.14 18.10
N TYR A 198 -3.86 -9.94 16.88
CA TYR A 198 -2.43 -9.90 16.56
C TYR A 198 -2.11 -8.72 15.66
N ASN A 199 -0.93 -8.12 15.89
CA ASN A 199 -0.31 -7.15 14.99
C ASN A 199 0.23 -7.88 13.77
N ILE A 200 -0.27 -7.56 12.58
CA ILE A 200 0.13 -8.16 11.30
C ILE A 200 1.06 -7.21 10.55
N ASN A 201 2.15 -7.73 10.01
CA ASN A 201 3.00 -6.94 9.11
C ASN A 201 2.21 -6.55 7.85
N ALA A 202 2.13 -5.24 7.57
CA ALA A 202 1.28 -4.72 6.52
C ALA A 202 1.74 -5.10 5.10
N ASP A 203 3.04 -5.39 4.89
CA ASP A 203 3.52 -5.85 3.60
C ASP A 203 3.04 -7.28 3.32
N PHE A 204 3.10 -8.19 4.32
CA PHE A 204 2.52 -9.52 4.21
C PHE A 204 0.99 -9.49 4.13
N GLY A 205 0.34 -8.63 4.95
CA GLY A 205 -1.12 -8.46 4.88
C GLY A 205 -1.60 -8.05 3.49
N ALA A 206 -0.90 -7.12 2.84
CA ALA A 206 -1.21 -6.68 1.48
C ALA A 206 -0.96 -7.79 0.44
N ALA A 207 0.13 -8.56 0.59
CA ALA A 207 0.47 -9.65 -0.31
C ALA A 207 -0.59 -10.77 -0.28
N GLU A 208 -0.91 -11.26 0.93
CA GLU A 208 -1.89 -12.33 1.11
C GLU A 208 -3.31 -11.89 0.70
N LEU A 209 -3.68 -10.64 0.99
CA LEU A 209 -4.96 -10.09 0.52
C LEU A 209 -5.00 -9.99 -1.00
N ALA A 210 -3.93 -9.49 -1.64
CA ALA A 210 -3.86 -9.38 -3.10
C ALA A 210 -4.02 -10.76 -3.78
N ALA A 211 -3.36 -11.77 -3.25
CA ALA A 211 -3.50 -13.15 -3.72
C ALA A 211 -4.95 -13.67 -3.53
N ALA A 212 -5.53 -13.47 -2.35
CA ALA A 212 -6.86 -13.98 -2.02
C ALA A 212 -7.99 -13.36 -2.85
N ILE A 213 -7.87 -12.08 -3.25
CA ILE A 213 -8.87 -11.41 -4.12
C ILE A 213 -8.56 -11.56 -5.61
N GLY A 214 -7.50 -12.25 -5.99
CA GLY A 214 -7.05 -12.36 -7.38
C GLY A 214 -6.67 -11.01 -7.98
N ALA A 215 -5.93 -10.19 -7.25
CA ALA A 215 -5.52 -8.88 -7.71
C ALA A 215 -4.59 -8.97 -8.92
N GLU A 216 -4.82 -8.11 -9.92
CA GLU A 216 -3.96 -7.95 -11.09
C GLU A 216 -2.60 -7.37 -10.70
N LYS A 217 -2.61 -6.40 -9.76
CA LYS A 217 -1.40 -5.72 -9.29
C LYS A 217 -1.39 -5.55 -7.78
N LEU A 218 -0.18 -5.62 -7.22
CA LEU A 218 0.12 -5.18 -5.87
C LEU A 218 1.14 -4.05 -5.94
N VAL A 219 0.82 -2.89 -5.37
CA VAL A 219 1.69 -1.71 -5.34
C VAL A 219 2.12 -1.42 -3.91
N TYR A 220 3.41 -1.45 -3.63
CA TYR A 220 3.98 -1.00 -2.37
C TYR A 220 4.44 0.44 -2.49
N MET A 221 3.78 1.35 -1.79
CA MET A 221 4.25 2.72 -1.60
C MET A 221 5.21 2.77 -0.41
N THR A 222 6.41 3.27 -0.64
CA THR A 222 7.51 3.27 0.33
C THR A 222 8.28 4.59 0.25
N ASN A 223 9.27 4.77 1.09
CA ASN A 223 10.18 5.94 1.09
C ASN A 223 11.48 5.69 0.31
N VAL A 224 11.51 4.70 -0.56
CA VAL A 224 12.63 4.42 -1.45
C VAL A 224 12.15 4.25 -2.89
N GLU A 225 12.99 4.61 -3.86
CA GLU A 225 12.67 4.59 -5.30
C GLU A 225 12.35 3.19 -5.83
N GLY A 226 12.86 2.13 -5.17
CA GLY A 226 12.71 0.74 -5.61
C GLY A 226 13.88 -0.11 -5.12
N VAL A 227 14.14 -1.22 -5.81
CA VAL A 227 15.22 -2.16 -5.51
C VAL A 227 16.48 -1.76 -6.26
N ARG A 228 17.60 -1.62 -5.55
CA ARG A 228 18.91 -1.32 -6.14
C ARG A 228 19.83 -2.52 -6.08
N ARG A 229 20.66 -2.71 -7.09
CA ARG A 229 21.73 -3.75 -7.08
C ARG A 229 22.80 -3.46 -6.03
N LYS A 230 23.08 -2.16 -5.81
CA LYS A 230 23.96 -1.65 -4.75
C LYS A 230 23.20 -0.58 -3.98
N VAL A 231 22.98 -0.80 -2.68
CA VAL A 231 22.14 0.05 -1.85
C VAL A 231 22.54 1.53 -1.91
N ASP A 232 23.87 1.79 -1.90
CA ASP A 232 24.42 3.15 -1.85
C ASP A 232 24.60 3.82 -3.24
N ASP A 233 24.27 3.12 -4.34
CA ASP A 233 24.42 3.65 -5.70
C ASP A 233 23.04 3.83 -6.37
N PRO A 234 22.53 5.08 -6.48
CA PRO A 234 21.23 5.36 -7.09
C PRO A 234 21.13 4.93 -8.56
N ASN A 235 22.25 4.88 -9.28
CA ASN A 235 22.28 4.47 -10.69
C ASN A 235 22.09 2.96 -10.89
N THR A 236 21.92 2.20 -9.82
CA THR A 236 21.74 0.74 -9.87
C THR A 236 20.29 0.32 -9.59
N LEU A 237 19.31 1.22 -9.75
CA LEU A 237 17.89 0.92 -9.65
C LEU A 237 17.52 -0.15 -10.69
N ILE A 238 16.78 -1.15 -10.22
CA ILE A 238 16.27 -2.23 -11.06
C ILE A 238 14.82 -1.89 -11.40
N HIS A 239 14.56 -1.46 -12.63
CA HIS A 239 13.20 -1.11 -13.04
C HIS A 239 12.30 -2.32 -13.22
N ARG A 240 12.89 -3.47 -13.58
CA ARG A 240 12.15 -4.72 -13.79
C ARG A 240 12.98 -5.91 -13.39
N MET A 241 12.37 -6.89 -12.74
CA MET A 241 12.99 -8.17 -12.40
C MET A 241 11.97 -9.31 -12.43
N GLN A 242 12.47 -10.53 -12.63
CA GLN A 242 11.65 -11.72 -12.50
C GLN A 242 11.63 -12.21 -11.05
N PRO A 243 10.58 -12.95 -10.62
CA PRO A 243 10.51 -13.54 -9.28
C PRO A 243 11.72 -14.44 -8.96
N GLY A 244 12.25 -15.17 -9.96
CA GLY A 244 13.46 -15.97 -9.79
C GLY A 244 14.73 -15.14 -9.49
N GLU A 245 14.87 -13.97 -10.13
CA GLU A 245 15.96 -13.04 -9.83
C GLU A 245 15.82 -12.46 -8.42
N LEU A 246 14.58 -12.15 -8.01
CA LEU A 246 14.30 -11.69 -6.64
C LEU A 246 14.63 -12.76 -5.61
N GLU A 247 14.33 -14.03 -5.88
CA GLU A 247 14.67 -15.15 -4.99
C GLU A 247 16.18 -15.28 -4.80
N VAL A 248 16.96 -15.18 -5.89
CA VAL A 248 18.43 -15.14 -5.83
C VAL A 248 18.92 -13.95 -5.01
N LEU A 249 18.35 -12.75 -5.23
CA LEU A 249 18.73 -11.55 -4.49
C LEU A 249 18.45 -11.70 -2.98
N LEU A 250 17.33 -12.30 -2.61
CA LEU A 250 16.95 -12.57 -1.20
C LEU A 250 17.85 -13.63 -0.54
N SER A 251 18.49 -14.50 -1.31
CA SER A 251 19.45 -15.48 -0.79
C SER A 251 20.80 -14.86 -0.41
N THR A 252 21.05 -13.63 -0.82
CA THR A 252 22.26 -12.86 -0.49
C THR A 252 22.03 -12.01 0.78
N ASP A 253 23.14 -11.55 1.39
CA ASP A 253 23.10 -10.60 2.51
C ASP A 253 23.00 -9.13 2.05
N THR A 254 22.79 -8.88 0.76
CA THR A 254 22.74 -7.54 0.18
C THR A 254 21.52 -6.76 0.68
N ILE A 255 20.39 -7.45 0.89
CA ILE A 255 19.13 -6.83 1.33
C ILE A 255 18.97 -6.97 2.83
N GLN A 256 18.92 -5.82 3.53
CA GLN A 256 18.82 -5.75 4.98
C GLN A 256 17.63 -4.88 5.44
N GLY A 257 17.34 -4.92 6.74
CA GLY A 257 16.32 -4.07 7.38
C GLY A 257 14.91 -4.31 6.86
N GLY A 258 14.12 -3.24 6.82
CA GLY A 258 12.71 -3.27 6.42
C GLY A 258 12.45 -3.61 4.95
N MET A 259 13.48 -3.57 4.07
CA MET A 259 13.34 -3.96 2.67
C MET A 259 13.22 -5.49 2.54
N ARG A 260 13.90 -6.28 3.37
CA ARG A 260 13.86 -7.74 3.29
C ARG A 260 12.45 -8.33 3.45
N PRO A 261 11.67 -8.03 4.50
CA PRO A 261 10.29 -8.53 4.62
C PRO A 261 9.40 -8.04 3.47
N LYS A 262 9.59 -6.81 2.97
CA LYS A 262 8.86 -6.30 1.81
C LYS A 262 9.13 -7.12 0.55
N LEU A 263 10.37 -7.42 0.24
CA LEU A 263 10.72 -8.24 -0.93
C LEU A 263 10.28 -9.70 -0.75
N GLN A 264 10.31 -10.24 0.46
CA GLN A 264 9.75 -11.56 0.76
C GLN A 264 8.25 -11.61 0.50
N SER A 265 7.50 -10.59 0.95
CA SER A 265 6.06 -10.50 0.69
C SER A 265 5.74 -10.29 -0.79
N ALA A 266 6.56 -9.50 -1.51
CA ALA A 266 6.44 -9.32 -2.95
C ALA A 266 6.66 -10.63 -3.73
N LEU A 267 7.65 -11.42 -3.32
CA LEU A 267 7.89 -12.74 -3.90
C LEU A 267 6.73 -13.71 -3.61
N SER A 268 6.20 -13.70 -2.37
CA SER A 268 5.02 -14.51 -2.00
C SER A 268 3.83 -14.16 -2.87
N ALA A 269 3.50 -12.87 -3.02
CA ALA A 269 2.38 -12.40 -3.84
C ALA A 269 2.51 -12.84 -5.30
N SER A 270 3.70 -12.68 -5.91
CA SER A 270 3.96 -13.12 -7.28
C SER A 270 3.80 -14.64 -7.43
N LYS A 271 4.36 -15.44 -6.52
CA LYS A 271 4.20 -16.91 -6.52
C LYS A 271 2.77 -17.36 -6.27
N SER A 272 1.94 -16.52 -5.63
CA SER A 272 0.52 -16.78 -5.36
C SER A 272 -0.42 -16.25 -6.44
N GLY A 273 0.10 -15.82 -7.59
CA GLY A 273 -0.68 -15.50 -8.79
C GLY A 273 -0.99 -14.03 -9.02
N VAL A 274 -0.41 -13.10 -8.24
CA VAL A 274 -0.47 -11.67 -8.55
C VAL A 274 0.39 -11.39 -9.77
N SER A 275 -0.21 -10.86 -10.86
CA SER A 275 0.45 -10.73 -12.17
C SER A 275 1.69 -9.82 -12.15
N SER A 276 1.65 -8.75 -11.35
CA SER A 276 2.81 -7.88 -11.12
C SER A 276 2.81 -7.24 -9.74
N VAL A 277 4.00 -7.09 -9.17
CA VAL A 277 4.21 -6.39 -7.90
C VAL A 277 5.13 -5.19 -8.14
N HIS A 278 4.74 -4.02 -7.65
CA HIS A 278 5.44 -2.77 -7.87
C HIS A 278 5.93 -2.19 -6.53
N ILE A 279 7.13 -1.65 -6.51
CA ILE A 279 7.70 -0.93 -5.36
C ILE A 279 8.02 0.48 -5.82
N LEU A 280 7.33 1.46 -5.23
CA LEU A 280 7.35 2.86 -5.65
C LEU A 280 7.75 3.78 -4.49
N ASP A 281 8.38 4.90 -4.83
CA ASP A 281 8.57 6.01 -3.90
C ASP A 281 7.27 6.79 -3.76
N GLY A 282 6.59 6.63 -2.63
CA GLY A 282 5.33 7.30 -2.34
C GLY A 282 5.46 8.80 -2.03
N ARG A 283 6.68 9.33 -1.94
CA ARG A 283 6.94 10.77 -1.80
C ARG A 283 6.86 11.51 -3.15
N ILE A 284 6.88 10.77 -4.26
CA ILE A 284 6.66 11.33 -5.59
C ILE A 284 5.16 11.57 -5.75
N PRO A 285 4.72 12.82 -5.99
CA PRO A 285 3.31 13.10 -6.26
C PRO A 285 2.78 12.25 -7.42
N HIS A 286 1.60 11.69 -7.24
CA HIS A 286 0.93 10.86 -8.26
C HIS A 286 1.75 9.64 -8.74
N ALA A 287 2.60 9.09 -7.87
CA ALA A 287 3.45 7.94 -8.19
C ALA A 287 2.65 6.74 -8.72
N ILE A 288 1.45 6.50 -8.17
CA ILE A 288 0.59 5.40 -8.60
C ILE A 288 0.12 5.61 -10.04
N LEU A 289 -0.29 6.82 -10.40
CA LEU A 289 -0.76 7.12 -11.75
C LEU A 289 0.37 7.00 -12.76
N LEU A 290 1.55 7.51 -12.44
CA LEU A 290 2.74 7.40 -13.30
C LEU A 290 3.09 5.93 -13.57
N GLU A 291 3.02 5.07 -12.56
CA GLU A 291 3.32 3.64 -12.71
C GLU A 291 2.20 2.85 -13.41
N MET A 292 0.95 3.23 -13.17
CA MET A 292 -0.20 2.47 -13.66
C MET A 292 -0.65 2.85 -15.05
N LEU A 293 -0.53 4.14 -15.41
CA LEU A 293 -1.17 4.72 -16.59
C LEU A 293 -0.18 5.26 -17.63
N THR A 294 1.13 4.98 -17.46
CA THR A 294 2.16 5.37 -18.43
C THR A 294 3.11 4.20 -18.74
N ASP A 295 3.88 4.33 -19.82
CA ASP A 295 4.95 3.39 -20.20
C ASP A 295 6.25 3.60 -19.39
N ARG A 296 6.33 4.71 -18.66
CA ARG A 296 7.49 5.13 -17.86
C ARG A 296 7.33 4.69 -16.42
N GLY A 297 7.68 3.43 -16.14
CA GLY A 297 7.76 2.94 -14.76
C GLY A 297 8.77 3.76 -13.94
N ILE A 298 8.36 4.21 -12.75
CA ILE A 298 9.20 5.03 -11.85
C ILE A 298 9.88 4.23 -10.74
N GLY A 299 9.50 2.96 -10.57
CA GLY A 299 9.98 2.11 -9.50
C GLY A 299 10.58 0.79 -9.97
N THR A 300 10.40 -0.24 -9.16
CA THR A 300 10.74 -1.62 -9.50
C THR A 300 9.48 -2.44 -9.70
N MET A 301 9.35 -3.07 -10.87
CA MET A 301 8.29 -4.03 -11.17
C MET A 301 8.83 -5.46 -11.11
N ILE A 302 8.13 -6.33 -10.38
CA ILE A 302 8.39 -7.77 -10.28
C ILE A 302 7.28 -8.48 -11.06
N THR A 303 7.62 -9.23 -12.10
CA THR A 303 6.64 -9.91 -12.97
C THR A 303 7.28 -11.09 -13.71
N GLU A 304 6.49 -12.13 -13.99
CA GLU A 304 6.91 -13.25 -14.85
C GLU A 304 6.94 -12.88 -16.33
N ASP A 305 6.18 -11.86 -16.76
CA ASP A 305 6.12 -11.46 -18.16
C ASP A 305 7.48 -10.96 -18.65
N VAL A 306 8.10 -11.71 -19.54
CA VAL A 306 9.27 -11.28 -20.31
C VAL A 306 8.73 -10.56 -21.55
N VAL A 307 8.62 -9.24 -21.50
CA VAL A 307 8.47 -8.47 -22.74
C VAL A 307 9.88 -8.15 -23.21
N ASP A 308 10.34 -8.94 -24.18
CA ASP A 308 11.50 -8.54 -24.99
C ASP A 308 11.16 -7.17 -25.62
N LYS A 309 12.03 -6.18 -25.33
CA LYS A 309 12.00 -4.88 -26.02
C LYS A 309 12.69 -5.00 -27.37
#